data_50f5451ac65476509fbf72ff0455c36f
#
_entry.id   50f5451ac65476509fbf72ff0455c36f
#
_cell.length_a   1.000
_cell.length_b   1.000
_cell.length_c   1.000
_cell.angle_alpha   90.00
_cell.angle_beta   90.00
_cell.angle_gamma   90.00
#
_symmetry.space_group_name_H-M   'P 1'
#
loop_
_entity.id
_entity.type
_entity.pdbx_description
1 polymer ?
#
loop_
_entity_poly.entity_id
_entity_poly.type
_entity_poly.pdbx_seq_one_letter_code
_entity_poly.pdbx_strand_id
1 'polypeptide(L)'
;NGVWTTENPWLLKEVLREQWGFNGLVMSDWGSTHNCVPAVKNGLDLEMAGNEIENEEALRHYLETGEINMSEIDLKVKHILQTMIGFGFFDKEQLDPSIPLDNPETAKAALEISREGIVLLKNESNILPLNANTIKNIAVIGNNATIYAAGGGSGLVRPFHYVSYFDGLKKLANEKGINVTLV
;
A
#
# COMPACT_ATOMS: atom_id res chain seq x y z
N ASN A 1 10.84 -18.23 -8.61
CA ASN A 1 11.54 -19.40 -9.15
C ASN A 1 13.06 -19.35 -8.90
N GLY A 2 13.49 -19.12 -7.64
CA GLY A 2 14.89 -19.17 -7.22
C GLY A 2 15.71 -17.89 -7.49
N VAL A 3 15.11 -16.84 -8.03
CA VAL A 3 15.72 -15.52 -8.19
C VAL A 3 14.79 -14.47 -7.58
N TRP A 4 15.34 -13.57 -6.80
CA TRP A 4 14.60 -12.46 -6.19
C TRP A 4 14.00 -11.56 -7.28
N THR A 5 12.81 -11.06 -7.05
CA THR A 5 12.07 -10.24 -8.04
C THR A 5 12.86 -9.00 -8.47
N THR A 6 13.52 -8.35 -7.52
CA THR A 6 14.37 -7.16 -7.72
C THR A 6 15.65 -7.42 -8.53
N GLU A 7 15.99 -8.68 -8.73
CA GLU A 7 17.22 -9.15 -9.40
C GLU A 7 16.93 -10.02 -10.63
N ASN A 8 15.65 -10.20 -10.99
CA ASN A 8 15.23 -11.14 -12.02
C ASN A 8 15.26 -10.50 -13.43
N PRO A 9 16.23 -10.89 -14.29
CA PRO A 9 16.36 -10.28 -15.61
C PRO A 9 15.18 -10.58 -16.53
N TRP A 10 14.59 -11.77 -16.44
CA TRP A 10 13.42 -12.10 -17.25
C TRP A 10 12.24 -11.18 -16.90
N LEU A 11 11.97 -10.98 -15.60
CA LEU A 11 10.85 -10.14 -15.18
C LEU A 11 11.08 -8.65 -15.49
N LEU A 12 12.26 -8.12 -15.09
CA LEU A 12 12.50 -6.68 -15.14
C LEU A 12 12.96 -6.19 -16.51
N LYS A 13 13.76 -6.99 -17.27
CA LYS A 13 14.19 -6.61 -18.62
C LYS A 13 13.25 -7.11 -19.69
N GLU A 14 13.11 -8.44 -19.82
CA GLU A 14 12.36 -9.01 -20.94
C GLU A 14 10.87 -8.65 -20.87
N VAL A 15 10.20 -8.94 -19.74
CA VAL A 15 8.75 -8.68 -19.64
C VAL A 15 8.48 -7.20 -19.47
N LEU A 16 9.03 -6.58 -18.41
CA LEU A 16 8.66 -5.22 -18.05
C LEU A 16 9.15 -4.18 -19.07
N ARG A 17 10.47 -4.21 -19.40
CA ARG A 17 11.07 -3.19 -20.26
C ARG A 17 10.83 -3.46 -21.74
N GLU A 18 11.08 -4.69 -22.21
CA GLU A 18 11.03 -4.98 -23.64
C GLU A 18 9.62 -5.29 -24.12
N GLN A 19 8.88 -6.21 -23.48
CA GLN A 19 7.54 -6.59 -23.95
C GLN A 19 6.48 -5.52 -23.64
N TRP A 20 6.51 -4.93 -22.44
CA TRP A 20 5.55 -3.92 -22.02
C TRP A 20 5.98 -2.48 -22.35
N GLY A 21 7.24 -2.26 -22.68
CA GLY A 21 7.77 -0.93 -23.01
C GLY A 21 7.82 0.04 -21.81
N PHE A 22 7.88 -0.48 -20.60
CA PHE A 22 7.90 0.36 -19.40
C PHE A 22 9.26 1.07 -19.24
N ASN A 23 9.25 2.41 -19.28
CA ASN A 23 10.44 3.25 -19.22
C ASN A 23 10.54 4.08 -17.92
N GLY A 24 9.68 3.82 -16.96
CA GLY A 24 9.68 4.50 -15.66
C GLY A 24 10.60 3.87 -14.62
N LEU A 25 10.58 4.42 -13.42
CA LEU A 25 11.31 3.96 -12.25
C LEU A 25 10.79 2.61 -11.75
N VAL A 26 11.70 1.67 -11.51
CA VAL A 26 11.45 0.45 -10.74
C VAL A 26 12.10 0.58 -9.38
N MET A 27 11.30 0.52 -8.34
CA MET A 27 11.72 0.65 -6.95
C MET A 27 11.49 -0.66 -6.21
N SER A 28 12.42 -1.02 -5.32
CA SER A 28 12.24 -2.19 -4.47
C SER A 28 11.23 -1.94 -3.34
N ASP A 29 10.74 -2.99 -2.73
CA ASP A 29 10.19 -2.92 -1.37
C ASP A 29 11.33 -2.86 -0.34
N TRP A 30 11.01 -2.51 0.90
CA TRP A 30 11.97 -2.41 2.02
C TRP A 30 12.68 -3.75 2.26
N GLY A 31 14.02 -3.73 2.21
CA GLY A 31 14.85 -4.91 2.46
C GLY A 31 14.65 -6.06 1.46
N SER A 32 14.11 -5.80 0.28
CA SER A 32 13.85 -6.85 -0.73
C SER A 32 14.96 -6.98 -1.79
N THR A 33 16.02 -6.18 -1.69
CA THR A 33 17.24 -6.32 -2.50
C THR A 33 18.27 -7.13 -1.71
N HIS A 34 18.92 -8.08 -2.35
CA HIS A 34 19.83 -9.00 -1.68
C HIS A 34 21.25 -9.01 -2.27
N ASN A 35 21.39 -8.72 -3.56
CA ASN A 35 22.66 -8.69 -4.24
C ASN A 35 22.79 -7.48 -5.15
N CYS A 36 23.87 -6.68 -4.95
CA CYS A 36 24.08 -5.43 -5.66
C CYS A 36 24.20 -5.63 -7.18
N VAL A 37 25.14 -6.47 -7.63
CA VAL A 37 25.43 -6.66 -9.05
C VAL A 37 24.20 -7.09 -9.86
N PRO A 38 23.47 -8.14 -9.51
CA PRO A 38 22.28 -8.51 -10.27
C PRO A 38 21.15 -7.47 -10.17
N ALA A 39 20.98 -6.77 -9.07
CA ALA A 39 19.98 -5.70 -8.94
C ALA A 39 20.29 -4.56 -9.93
N VAL A 40 21.53 -4.06 -9.94
CA VAL A 40 21.98 -3.02 -10.89
C VAL A 40 21.82 -3.49 -12.33
N LYS A 41 22.32 -4.68 -12.65
CA LYS A 41 22.34 -5.18 -14.05
C LYS A 41 20.97 -5.54 -14.59
N ASN A 42 20.04 -5.95 -13.73
CA ASN A 42 18.78 -6.55 -14.17
C ASN A 42 17.57 -5.61 -14.12
N GLY A 43 17.78 -4.33 -13.78
CA GLY A 43 16.77 -3.28 -14.04
C GLY A 43 16.04 -2.75 -12.83
N LEU A 44 16.54 -3.01 -11.62
CA LEU A 44 16.16 -2.23 -10.44
C LEU A 44 16.78 -0.84 -10.54
N ASP A 45 15.99 0.23 -10.35
CA ASP A 45 16.50 1.60 -10.43
C ASP A 45 16.76 2.22 -9.06
N LEU A 46 15.97 1.85 -8.04
CA LEU A 46 16.05 2.42 -6.70
C LEU A 46 15.82 1.35 -5.63
N GLU A 47 16.80 1.17 -4.76
CA GLU A 47 16.68 0.35 -3.57
C GLU A 47 15.98 1.12 -2.44
N MET A 48 15.03 0.51 -1.76
CA MET A 48 14.41 0.98 -0.51
C MET A 48 14.77 0.02 0.65
N ALA A 49 15.10 0.50 1.82
CA ALA A 49 15.20 1.86 2.37
C ALA A 49 16.39 2.70 1.85
N GLY A 50 17.14 2.17 0.90
CA GLY A 50 18.32 2.78 0.34
C GLY A 50 19.60 2.52 1.14
N ASN A 51 20.68 2.40 0.40
CA ASN A 51 22.04 2.31 0.95
C ASN A 51 22.35 1.08 1.80
N GLU A 52 21.58 0.01 1.67
CA GLU A 52 21.87 -1.28 2.33
C GLU A 52 22.74 -2.17 1.43
N ILE A 53 22.26 -2.47 0.24
CA ILE A 53 22.92 -3.36 -0.74
C ILE A 53 23.57 -2.54 -1.87
N GLU A 54 22.85 -1.54 -2.42
CA GLU A 54 23.36 -0.63 -3.43
C GLU A 54 23.97 0.64 -2.80
N ASN A 55 24.83 0.49 -1.78
CA ASN A 55 25.52 1.60 -1.16
C ASN A 55 26.71 2.10 -1.99
N GLU A 56 27.22 3.30 -1.68
CA GLU A 56 28.30 3.93 -2.43
C GLU A 56 29.57 3.07 -2.49
N GLU A 57 29.94 2.42 -1.39
CA GLU A 57 31.13 1.58 -1.30
C GLU A 57 31.00 0.36 -2.22
N ALA A 58 29.85 -0.34 -2.18
CA ALA A 58 29.59 -1.49 -3.02
C ALA A 58 29.56 -1.11 -4.51
N LEU A 59 28.83 -0.03 -4.87
CA LEU A 59 28.76 0.44 -6.25
C LEU A 59 30.15 0.83 -6.80
N ARG A 60 30.94 1.54 -6.01
CA ARG A 60 32.31 1.92 -6.39
C ARG A 60 33.20 0.69 -6.57
N HIS A 61 33.15 -0.25 -5.65
CA HIS A 61 33.90 -1.50 -5.74
C HIS A 61 33.59 -2.27 -7.03
N TYR A 62 32.31 -2.49 -7.33
CA TYR A 62 31.89 -3.24 -8.53
C TYR A 62 32.14 -2.50 -9.84
N LEU A 63 32.19 -1.17 -9.83
CA LEU A 63 32.66 -0.37 -10.97
C LEU A 63 34.16 -0.55 -11.19
N GLU A 64 34.96 -0.53 -10.12
CA GLU A 64 36.44 -0.73 -10.20
C GLU A 64 36.80 -2.13 -10.64
N THR A 65 36.08 -3.15 -10.21
CA THR A 65 36.30 -4.54 -10.62
C THR A 65 35.73 -4.86 -12.01
N GLY A 66 34.91 -3.97 -12.57
CA GLY A 66 34.25 -4.15 -13.86
C GLY A 66 33.05 -5.12 -13.84
N GLU A 67 32.56 -5.49 -12.67
CA GLU A 67 31.38 -6.34 -12.54
C GLU A 67 30.10 -5.57 -12.91
N ILE A 68 30.06 -4.27 -12.67
CA ILE A 68 29.07 -3.33 -13.23
C ILE A 68 29.81 -2.24 -14.02
N ASN A 69 29.09 -1.52 -14.87
CA ASN A 69 29.64 -0.43 -15.64
C ASN A 69 28.82 0.85 -15.49
N MET A 70 29.43 1.98 -15.85
CA MET A 70 28.80 3.28 -15.65
C MET A 70 27.50 3.45 -16.41
N SER A 71 27.35 2.83 -17.58
CA SER A 71 26.13 2.90 -18.36
C SER A 71 24.94 2.23 -17.68
N GLU A 72 25.17 1.27 -16.80
CA GLU A 72 24.09 0.66 -16.00
C GLU A 72 23.62 1.62 -14.91
N ILE A 73 24.54 2.35 -14.29
CA ILE A 73 24.23 3.43 -13.33
C ILE A 73 23.51 4.58 -14.03
N ASP A 74 24.00 5.03 -15.19
CA ASP A 74 23.38 6.09 -15.98
C ASP A 74 21.93 5.74 -16.37
N LEU A 75 21.67 4.47 -16.68
CA LEU A 75 20.32 3.99 -17.01
C LEU A 75 19.37 4.09 -15.81
N LYS A 76 19.81 3.72 -14.60
CA LYS A 76 19.04 3.88 -13.35
C LYS A 76 18.69 5.35 -13.13
N VAL A 77 19.70 6.23 -13.20
CA VAL A 77 19.52 7.69 -13.05
C VAL A 77 18.54 8.23 -14.10
N LYS A 78 18.68 7.77 -15.35
CA LYS A 78 17.77 8.16 -16.44
C LYS A 78 16.32 7.79 -16.13
N HIS A 79 16.03 6.57 -15.67
CA HIS A 79 14.66 6.17 -15.34
C HIS A 79 14.08 6.97 -14.18
N ILE A 80 14.88 7.27 -13.15
CA ILE A 80 14.50 8.14 -12.04
C ILE A 80 14.14 9.53 -12.55
N LEU A 81 15.04 10.16 -13.31
CA LEU A 81 14.83 11.51 -13.84
C LEU A 81 13.67 11.59 -14.83
N GLN A 82 13.51 10.61 -15.71
CA GLN A 82 12.36 10.54 -16.62
C GLN A 82 11.03 10.49 -15.87
N THR A 83 10.96 9.72 -14.79
CA THR A 83 9.78 9.63 -13.95
C THR A 83 9.50 10.97 -13.27
N MET A 84 10.50 11.58 -12.66
CA MET A 84 10.37 12.89 -12.00
C MET A 84 9.95 13.99 -12.98
N ILE A 85 10.57 14.05 -14.15
CA ILE A 85 10.22 15.04 -15.19
C ILE A 85 8.81 14.78 -15.73
N GLY A 86 8.48 13.52 -16.01
CA GLY A 86 7.16 13.15 -16.54
C GLY A 86 6.00 13.52 -15.60
N PHE A 87 6.22 13.47 -14.30
CA PHE A 87 5.25 13.93 -13.29
C PHE A 87 5.34 15.42 -12.95
N GLY A 88 6.25 16.17 -13.57
CA GLY A 88 6.39 17.60 -13.38
C GLY A 88 6.98 18.01 -12.03
N PHE A 89 7.84 17.16 -11.42
CA PHE A 89 8.47 17.45 -10.13
C PHE A 89 9.34 18.71 -10.14
N PHE A 90 9.82 19.11 -11.32
CA PHE A 90 10.63 20.31 -11.48
C PHE A 90 9.83 21.53 -11.97
N ASP A 91 8.59 21.33 -12.42
CA ASP A 91 7.79 22.35 -13.10
C ASP A 91 6.69 22.94 -12.19
N LYS A 92 6.33 22.24 -11.14
CA LYS A 92 5.24 22.64 -10.24
C LYS A 92 5.48 22.16 -8.80
N GLU A 93 4.88 22.87 -7.87
CA GLU A 93 4.81 22.42 -6.47
C GLU A 93 4.08 21.06 -6.39
N GLN A 94 4.66 20.13 -5.62
CA GLN A 94 4.10 18.79 -5.44
C GLN A 94 3.03 18.74 -4.33
N LEU A 95 3.11 19.67 -3.39
CA LEU A 95 2.13 19.84 -2.32
C LEU A 95 1.06 20.86 -2.74
N ASP A 96 -0.19 20.44 -2.78
CA ASP A 96 -1.33 21.34 -2.94
C ASP A 96 -2.01 21.57 -1.58
N PRO A 97 -1.75 22.72 -0.92
CA PRO A 97 -2.32 23.01 0.39
C PRO A 97 -3.83 23.30 0.35
N SER A 98 -4.44 23.44 -0.84
CA SER A 98 -5.88 23.59 -0.99
C SER A 98 -6.65 22.30 -0.82
N ILE A 99 -5.98 21.14 -0.95
CA ILE A 99 -6.59 19.83 -0.74
C ILE A 99 -6.68 19.54 0.76
N PRO A 100 -7.88 19.48 1.34
CA PRO A 100 -8.02 19.20 2.77
C PRO A 100 -7.59 17.78 3.09
N LEU A 101 -6.77 17.62 4.14
CA LEU A 101 -6.34 16.29 4.62
C LEU A 101 -7.53 15.47 5.13
N ASP A 102 -8.47 16.13 5.81
CA ASP A 102 -9.74 15.54 6.27
C ASP A 102 -10.86 15.92 5.29
N ASN A 103 -10.95 15.17 4.19
CA ASN A 103 -11.89 15.44 3.11
C ASN A 103 -13.13 14.55 3.24
N PRO A 104 -14.35 15.13 3.40
CA PRO A 104 -15.60 14.36 3.49
C PRO A 104 -15.86 13.46 2.28
N GLU A 105 -15.47 13.87 1.08
CA GLU A 105 -15.65 13.05 -0.13
C GLU A 105 -14.76 11.80 -0.10
N THR A 106 -13.55 11.91 0.44
CA THR A 106 -12.68 10.75 0.64
C THR A 106 -13.27 9.78 1.67
N ALA A 107 -13.84 10.30 2.77
CA ALA A 107 -14.51 9.49 3.77
C ALA A 107 -15.75 8.76 3.19
N LYS A 108 -16.51 9.44 2.34
CA LYS A 108 -17.65 8.85 1.62
C LYS A 108 -17.19 7.74 0.66
N ALA A 109 -16.16 7.98 -0.13
CA ALA A 109 -15.61 6.98 -1.04
C ALA A 109 -15.10 5.75 -0.27
N ALA A 110 -14.40 5.94 0.86
CA ALA A 110 -13.93 4.85 1.70
C ALA A 110 -15.10 4.00 2.26
N LEU A 111 -16.20 4.66 2.67
CA LEU A 111 -17.42 3.98 3.12
C LEU A 111 -18.06 3.15 2.01
N GLU A 112 -18.15 3.67 0.80
CA GLU A 112 -18.72 2.98 -0.37
C GLU A 112 -17.87 1.76 -0.74
N ILE A 113 -16.55 1.92 -0.83
CA ILE A 113 -15.61 0.81 -1.08
C ILE A 113 -15.76 -0.28 -0.02
N SER A 114 -15.86 0.10 1.26
CA SER A 114 -16.05 -0.86 2.35
C SER A 114 -17.35 -1.63 2.23
N ARG A 115 -18.44 -0.96 1.88
CA ARG A 115 -19.75 -1.59 1.70
C ARG A 115 -19.77 -2.58 0.54
N GLU A 116 -19.16 -2.23 -0.57
CA GLU A 116 -19.09 -3.08 -1.76
C GLU A 116 -18.08 -4.23 -1.62
N GLY A 117 -17.03 -4.01 -0.81
CA GLY A 117 -15.98 -5.01 -0.57
C GLY A 117 -16.35 -6.09 0.45
N ILE A 118 -17.38 -5.90 1.29
CA ILE A 118 -17.79 -6.88 2.30
C ILE A 118 -18.53 -8.04 1.64
N VAL A 119 -17.99 -9.26 1.79
CA VAL A 119 -18.58 -10.48 1.26
C VAL A 119 -19.17 -11.33 2.38
N LEU A 120 -20.46 -11.64 2.28
CA LEU A 120 -21.14 -12.56 3.21
C LEU A 120 -20.84 -14.00 2.82
N LEU A 121 -19.88 -14.64 3.52
CA LEU A 121 -19.43 -16.00 3.20
C LEU A 121 -20.42 -17.08 3.60
N LYS A 122 -21.23 -16.84 4.66
CA LYS A 122 -22.14 -17.82 5.22
C LYS A 122 -23.31 -17.10 5.90
N ASN A 123 -24.52 -17.55 5.63
CA ASN A 123 -25.74 -17.05 6.27
C ASN A 123 -26.76 -18.15 6.44
N GLU A 124 -26.47 -19.08 7.35
CA GLU A 124 -27.38 -20.20 7.66
C GLU A 124 -28.68 -19.68 8.28
N SER A 125 -29.78 -20.27 7.88
CA SER A 125 -31.12 -19.89 8.35
C SER A 125 -31.50 -18.43 8.07
N ASN A 126 -30.81 -17.75 7.16
CA ASN A 126 -31.09 -16.36 6.79
C ASN A 126 -31.18 -15.40 8.00
N ILE A 127 -30.22 -15.56 8.96
CA ILE A 127 -30.16 -14.71 10.16
C ILE A 127 -29.89 -13.25 9.78
N LEU A 128 -29.10 -13.01 8.74
CA LEU A 128 -28.83 -11.68 8.21
C LEU A 128 -29.68 -11.40 6.96
N PRO A 129 -30.18 -10.16 6.79
CA PRO A 129 -30.09 -9.01 7.71
C PRO A 129 -30.92 -9.23 8.98
N LEU A 130 -30.46 -8.64 10.09
CA LEU A 130 -31.17 -8.72 11.37
C LEU A 130 -32.57 -8.07 11.26
N ASN A 131 -33.62 -8.78 11.71
CA ASN A 131 -34.95 -8.26 11.67
C ASN A 131 -35.24 -7.35 12.88
N ALA A 132 -35.28 -6.05 12.67
CA ALA A 132 -35.50 -5.06 13.71
C ALA A 132 -36.87 -5.17 14.42
N ASN A 133 -37.85 -5.84 13.83
CA ASN A 133 -39.14 -6.06 14.47
C ASN A 133 -39.11 -7.13 15.57
N THR A 134 -38.22 -8.10 15.44
CA THR A 134 -38.11 -9.25 16.35
C THR A 134 -36.94 -9.12 17.32
N ILE A 135 -35.82 -8.51 16.91
CA ILE A 135 -34.64 -8.35 17.74
C ILE A 135 -34.80 -7.09 18.59
N LYS A 136 -34.58 -7.22 19.89
CA LYS A 136 -34.67 -6.11 20.87
C LYS A 136 -33.34 -5.81 21.55
N ASN A 137 -32.47 -6.79 21.64
CA ASN A 137 -31.16 -6.66 22.29
C ASN A 137 -30.08 -7.32 21.44
N ILE A 138 -28.89 -6.69 21.37
CA ILE A 138 -27.69 -7.19 20.76
C ILE A 138 -26.56 -7.07 21.76
N ALA A 139 -25.85 -8.16 22.04
CA ALA A 139 -24.60 -8.16 22.77
C ALA A 139 -23.42 -8.15 21.82
N VAL A 140 -22.54 -7.19 21.99
CA VAL A 140 -21.26 -7.10 21.28
C VAL A 140 -20.16 -7.53 22.24
N ILE A 141 -19.40 -8.54 21.88
CA ILE A 141 -18.43 -9.18 22.76
C ILE A 141 -17.03 -9.02 22.22
N GLY A 142 -16.11 -8.57 23.11
CA GLY A 142 -14.67 -8.53 22.82
C GLY A 142 -14.10 -7.13 22.66
N ASN A 143 -12.82 -7.01 23.00
CA ASN A 143 -12.12 -5.73 23.07
C ASN A 143 -12.04 -4.98 21.73
N ASN A 144 -11.96 -5.71 20.60
CA ASN A 144 -11.88 -5.10 19.27
C ASN A 144 -13.18 -4.39 18.84
N ALA A 145 -14.26 -4.56 19.60
CA ALA A 145 -15.52 -3.91 19.30
C ALA A 145 -15.46 -2.38 19.41
N THR A 146 -14.61 -1.85 20.30
CA THR A 146 -14.52 -0.41 20.63
C THR A 146 -13.23 0.27 20.22
N ILE A 147 -12.24 -0.49 19.77
CA ILE A 147 -10.95 0.08 19.37
C ILE A 147 -10.85 0.25 17.85
N TYR A 148 -9.98 1.15 17.43
CA TYR A 148 -9.59 1.26 16.04
C TYR A 148 -8.78 0.03 15.63
N ALA A 149 -9.41 -0.90 14.92
CA ALA A 149 -8.78 -2.11 14.44
C ALA A 149 -8.01 -1.80 13.14
N ALA A 150 -6.73 -1.55 13.28
CA ALA A 150 -5.81 -1.37 12.15
C ALA A 150 -4.71 -2.43 12.18
N GLY A 151 -4.15 -2.72 11.03
CA GLY A 151 -2.92 -3.50 10.92
C GLY A 151 -1.74 -2.77 11.55
N GLY A 152 -0.66 -3.49 11.85
CA GLY A 152 0.59 -2.90 12.31
C GLY A 152 1.45 -2.41 11.14
N GLY A 153 2.63 -1.87 11.47
CA GLY A 153 3.61 -1.43 10.50
C GLY A 153 3.09 -0.34 9.56
N SER A 154 3.39 -0.46 8.28
CA SER A 154 2.97 0.49 7.24
C SER A 154 1.46 0.50 6.95
N GLY A 155 0.71 -0.50 7.40
CA GLY A 155 -0.75 -0.51 7.36
C GLY A 155 -1.44 0.34 8.44
N LEU A 156 -0.67 0.88 9.39
CA LEU A 156 -1.20 1.73 10.46
C LEU A 156 -1.35 3.17 9.98
N VAL A 157 -2.54 3.54 9.55
CA VAL A 157 -2.91 4.92 9.26
C VAL A 157 -3.67 5.49 10.45
N ARG A 158 -3.27 6.66 10.95
CA ARG A 158 -3.98 7.37 12.01
C ARG A 158 -5.14 8.16 11.38
N PRO A 159 -6.40 7.77 11.61
CA PRO A 159 -7.53 8.50 11.08
C PRO A 159 -7.74 9.81 11.85
N PHE A 160 -8.31 10.82 11.22
CA PHE A 160 -8.79 12.02 11.91
C PHE A 160 -9.94 11.69 12.86
N HIS A 161 -10.81 10.79 12.44
CA HIS A 161 -11.87 10.19 13.24
C HIS A 161 -12.18 8.79 12.72
N TYR A 162 -12.72 7.97 13.58
CA TYR A 162 -13.17 6.62 13.21
C TYR A 162 -14.47 6.28 13.91
N VAL A 163 -15.17 5.31 13.37
CA VAL A 163 -16.35 4.72 13.98
C VAL A 163 -16.02 3.29 14.36
N SER A 164 -16.08 2.96 15.66
CA SER A 164 -15.87 1.57 16.09
C SER A 164 -17.06 0.67 15.65
N TYR A 165 -16.84 -0.64 15.63
CA TYR A 165 -17.93 -1.58 15.34
C TYR A 165 -19.10 -1.42 16.31
N PHE A 166 -18.79 -1.23 17.60
CA PHE A 166 -19.81 -1.01 18.63
C PHE A 166 -20.59 0.29 18.40
N ASP A 167 -19.88 1.39 18.15
CA ASP A 167 -20.54 2.70 17.96
C ASP A 167 -21.41 2.73 16.70
N GLY A 168 -20.90 2.18 15.61
CA GLY A 168 -21.65 2.07 14.36
C GLY A 168 -22.92 1.23 14.51
N LEU A 169 -22.78 0.06 15.14
CA LEU A 169 -23.91 -0.83 15.38
C LEU A 169 -24.91 -0.18 16.36
N LYS A 170 -24.44 0.42 17.43
CA LYS A 170 -25.28 1.10 18.44
C LYS A 170 -26.06 2.25 17.82
N LYS A 171 -25.44 3.06 16.97
CA LYS A 171 -26.11 4.15 16.26
C LYS A 171 -27.28 3.64 15.41
N LEU A 172 -27.03 2.65 14.55
CA LEU A 172 -28.03 2.09 13.65
C LEU A 172 -29.15 1.35 14.42
N ALA A 173 -28.78 0.64 15.48
CA ALA A 173 -29.72 -0.11 16.30
C ALA A 173 -30.67 0.81 17.12
N ASN A 174 -30.13 1.90 17.65
CA ASN A 174 -30.94 2.90 18.38
C ASN A 174 -32.03 3.51 17.51
N GLU A 175 -31.75 3.77 16.23
CA GLU A 175 -32.74 4.25 15.26
C GLU A 175 -33.92 3.27 15.06
N LYS A 176 -33.71 2.00 15.41
CA LYS A 176 -34.70 0.91 15.33
C LYS A 176 -35.25 0.48 16.69
N GLY A 177 -34.92 1.18 17.76
CA GLY A 177 -35.38 0.84 19.13
C GLY A 177 -34.73 -0.47 19.64
N ILE A 178 -33.56 -0.83 19.17
CA ILE A 178 -32.82 -2.02 19.59
C ILE A 178 -31.70 -1.60 20.57
N ASN A 179 -31.65 -2.28 21.72
CA ASN A 179 -30.60 -2.04 22.71
C ASN A 179 -29.30 -2.78 22.33
N VAL A 180 -28.15 -2.11 22.44
CA VAL A 180 -26.84 -2.69 22.18
C VAL A 180 -25.99 -2.55 23.41
N THR A 181 -25.48 -3.68 23.93
CA THR A 181 -24.60 -3.74 25.09
C THR A 181 -23.24 -4.29 24.71
N LEU A 182 -22.18 -3.73 25.30
CA LEU A 182 -20.83 -4.27 25.24
C LEU A 182 -20.60 -5.23 26.39
N VAL A 183 -19.98 -6.37 26.13
CA VAL A 183 -19.67 -7.40 27.10
C VAL A 183 -18.17 -7.74 27.04
#